data_a89a1666bffe300dab3385abf5bb36ca
#
_entry.id   a89a1666bffe300dab3385abf5bb36ca
#
_cell.length_a   1.000
_cell.length_b   1.000
_cell.length_c   1.000
_cell.angle_alpha   90.00
_cell.angle_beta   90.00
_cell.angle_gamma   90.00
#
_symmetry.space_group_name_H-M   'P 1'
#
loop_
_entity.id
_entity.type
_entity.pdbx_description
1 polymer ?
#
loop_
_entity_poly.entity_id
_entity_poly.type
_entity_poly.pdbx_seq_one_letter_code
_entity_poly.pdbx_strand_id
1 'polypeptide(L)'
;MGYILVVDDEKDIRQLIGQILSDEGYQVCLASNSEAAMDEINSKSPDLIILDIWLKDSNMDGIEILKTVRNNDKNIPIVIISGHGNIEIAVAAVKQGAYDFLEKPFNTDQLIVVIKRALEASRLRREIADLRRSELIESNMIGNSSSFNNLKSQLDKVCLLYTSDAADDK
;
A
#
# COMPACT_ATOMS: atom_id res chain seq x y z
N MET A 1 16.23 2.57 3.18
CA MET A 1 16.31 2.67 1.72
C MET A 1 15.20 1.80 1.13
N GLY A 2 14.45 2.30 0.17
CA GLY A 2 13.32 1.55 -0.39
C GLY A 2 13.77 0.53 -1.43
N TYR A 3 13.06 -0.60 -1.49
CA TYR A 3 13.23 -1.64 -2.51
C TYR A 3 12.18 -1.47 -3.60
N ILE A 4 12.61 -1.25 -4.84
CA ILE A 4 11.74 -0.93 -5.97
C ILE A 4 11.82 -2.01 -7.03
N LEU A 5 10.67 -2.53 -7.45
CA LEU A 5 10.56 -3.45 -8.57
C LEU A 5 10.19 -2.68 -9.85
N VAL A 6 10.97 -2.88 -10.90
CA VAL A 6 10.71 -2.31 -12.24
C VAL A 6 10.34 -3.42 -13.19
N VAL A 7 9.15 -3.35 -13.76
CA VAL A 7 8.58 -4.32 -14.69
C VAL A 7 8.35 -3.66 -16.04
N ASP A 8 9.13 -4.05 -17.03
CA ASP A 8 9.08 -3.51 -18.39
C ASP A 8 9.70 -4.55 -19.36
N ASP A 9 9.07 -4.84 -20.49
CA ASP A 9 9.62 -5.79 -21.46
C ASP A 9 10.80 -5.21 -22.25
N GLU A 10 10.84 -3.88 -22.42
CA GLU A 10 11.92 -3.17 -23.09
C GLU A 10 13.17 -3.09 -22.21
N LYS A 11 14.21 -3.85 -22.59
CA LYS A 11 15.44 -3.96 -21.81
C LYS A 11 16.11 -2.61 -21.56
N ASP A 12 16.17 -1.74 -22.57
CA ASP A 12 16.87 -0.46 -22.47
C ASP A 12 16.16 0.51 -21.51
N ILE A 13 14.83 0.56 -21.56
CA ILE A 13 14.01 1.37 -20.66
C ILE A 13 14.12 0.83 -19.24
N ARG A 14 13.98 -0.47 -19.06
CA ARG A 14 14.09 -1.15 -17.76
C ARG A 14 15.46 -0.88 -17.11
N GLN A 15 16.55 -0.96 -17.88
CA GLN A 15 17.89 -0.68 -17.38
C GLN A 15 18.10 0.80 -17.07
N LEU A 16 17.60 1.70 -17.90
CA LEU A 16 17.67 3.14 -17.68
C LEU A 16 16.96 3.53 -16.37
N ILE A 17 15.73 3.06 -16.17
CA ILE A 17 14.99 3.30 -14.93
C ILE A 17 15.77 2.73 -13.73
N GLY A 18 16.27 1.50 -13.87
CA GLY A 18 17.04 0.85 -12.81
C GLY A 18 18.28 1.63 -12.42
N GLN A 19 19.01 2.19 -13.38
CA GLN A 19 20.19 2.99 -13.11
C GLN A 19 19.84 4.32 -12.43
N ILE A 20 18.85 5.05 -12.92
CA ILE A 20 18.37 6.29 -12.30
C ILE A 20 18.01 6.07 -10.84
N LEU A 21 17.29 5.00 -10.54
CA LEU A 21 16.87 4.69 -9.17
C LEU A 21 18.03 4.24 -8.27
N SER A 22 18.98 3.49 -8.83
CA SER A 22 20.19 3.09 -8.10
C SER A 22 21.08 4.28 -7.76
N ASP A 23 21.20 5.25 -8.67
CA ASP A 23 21.92 6.51 -8.44
C ASP A 23 21.28 7.36 -7.34
N GLU A 24 19.95 7.28 -7.19
CA GLU A 24 19.20 7.90 -6.06
C GLU A 24 19.26 7.09 -4.75
N GLY A 25 19.98 5.96 -4.73
CA GLY A 25 20.23 5.15 -3.54
C GLY A 25 19.15 4.11 -3.24
N TYR A 26 18.25 3.79 -4.18
CA TYR A 26 17.27 2.72 -4.02
C TYR A 26 17.86 1.35 -4.38
N GLN A 27 17.38 0.31 -3.72
CA GLN A 27 17.61 -1.06 -4.17
C GLN A 27 16.60 -1.38 -5.28
N VAL A 28 17.08 -1.88 -6.41
CA VAL A 28 16.24 -2.11 -7.58
C VAL A 28 16.29 -3.56 -8.02
N CYS A 29 15.12 -4.13 -8.29
CA CYS A 29 14.97 -5.37 -9.02
C CYS A 29 14.33 -5.11 -10.38
N LEU A 30 14.75 -5.84 -11.40
CA LEU A 30 14.30 -5.70 -12.77
C LEU A 30 13.60 -6.98 -13.22
N ALA A 31 12.34 -6.87 -13.64
CA ALA A 31 11.58 -7.99 -14.22
C ALA A 31 11.19 -7.67 -15.67
N SER A 32 11.32 -8.63 -16.56
CA SER A 32 11.01 -8.46 -17.98
C SER A 32 9.62 -8.95 -18.38
N ASN A 33 8.92 -9.64 -17.49
CA ASN A 33 7.61 -10.23 -17.74
C ASN A 33 6.81 -10.40 -16.43
N SER A 34 5.57 -10.81 -16.53
CA SER A 34 4.67 -10.99 -15.40
C SER A 34 5.11 -12.08 -14.43
N GLU A 35 5.71 -13.16 -14.92
CA GLU A 35 6.14 -14.30 -14.09
C GLU A 35 7.26 -13.88 -13.14
N ALA A 36 8.33 -13.28 -13.69
CA ALA A 36 9.43 -12.75 -12.90
C ALA A 36 8.98 -11.66 -11.92
N ALA A 37 8.03 -10.81 -12.33
CA ALA A 37 7.45 -9.79 -11.47
C ALA A 37 6.68 -10.40 -10.30
N MET A 38 5.83 -11.37 -10.54
CA MET A 38 5.03 -12.03 -9.49
C MET A 38 5.90 -12.84 -8.53
N ASP A 39 6.92 -13.52 -9.02
CA ASP A 39 7.89 -14.23 -8.17
C ASP A 39 8.61 -13.28 -7.21
N GLU A 40 9.03 -12.11 -7.69
CA GLU A 40 9.70 -11.11 -6.87
C GLU A 40 8.75 -10.46 -5.86
N ILE A 41 7.50 -10.15 -6.25
CA ILE A 41 6.47 -9.60 -5.36
C ILE A 41 6.17 -10.58 -4.22
N ASN A 42 6.03 -11.86 -4.53
CA ASN A 42 5.72 -12.89 -3.54
C ASN A 42 6.89 -13.20 -2.60
N SER A 43 8.13 -13.09 -3.09
CA SER A 43 9.33 -13.43 -2.30
C SER A 43 9.80 -12.31 -1.39
N LYS A 44 9.74 -11.04 -1.81
CA LYS A 44 10.37 -9.92 -1.10
C LYS A 44 9.49 -8.72 -0.80
N SER A 45 8.25 -8.67 -1.28
CA SER A 45 7.32 -7.55 -1.07
C SER A 45 7.95 -6.16 -1.30
N PRO A 46 8.04 -5.67 -2.54
CA PRO A 46 8.68 -4.39 -2.84
C PRO A 46 7.95 -3.21 -2.16
N ASP A 47 8.69 -2.15 -1.85
CA ASP A 47 8.13 -0.92 -1.31
C ASP A 47 7.38 -0.09 -2.36
N LEU A 48 7.72 -0.27 -3.64
CA LEU A 48 7.09 0.36 -4.79
C LEU A 48 7.29 -0.51 -6.04
N ILE A 49 6.29 -0.51 -6.91
CA ILE A 49 6.36 -1.17 -8.23
C ILE A 49 6.20 -0.12 -9.32
N ILE A 50 7.12 -0.12 -10.27
CA ILE A 50 7.00 0.58 -11.56
C ILE A 50 6.63 -0.46 -12.59
N LEU A 51 5.54 -0.26 -13.32
CA LEU A 51 4.91 -1.30 -14.11
C LEU A 51 4.51 -0.76 -15.48
N ASP A 52 5.08 -1.32 -16.55
CA ASP A 52 4.58 -1.06 -17.90
C ASP A 52 3.24 -1.78 -18.11
N ILE A 53 2.34 -1.12 -18.81
CA ILE A 53 1.03 -1.69 -19.20
C ILE A 53 1.21 -2.79 -20.25
N TRP A 54 2.04 -2.52 -21.25
CA TRP A 54 2.18 -3.38 -22.42
C TRP A 54 3.41 -4.28 -22.30
N LEU A 55 3.21 -5.45 -21.70
CA LEU A 55 4.26 -6.46 -21.55
C LEU A 55 4.13 -7.49 -22.68
N LYS A 56 5.05 -7.46 -23.62
CA LYS A 56 5.15 -8.46 -24.68
C LYS A 56 5.64 -9.79 -24.10
N ASP A 57 5.23 -10.88 -24.73
CA ASP A 57 5.63 -12.25 -24.33
C ASP A 57 5.40 -12.53 -22.83
N SER A 58 4.30 -11.99 -22.28
CA SER A 58 3.93 -12.11 -20.88
C SER A 58 2.53 -12.72 -20.75
N ASN A 59 2.31 -13.57 -19.76
CA ASN A 59 1.02 -14.21 -19.52
C ASN A 59 -0.05 -13.23 -19.01
N MET A 60 0.39 -12.13 -18.42
CA MET A 60 -0.46 -11.06 -17.89
C MET A 60 0.02 -9.71 -18.40
N ASP A 61 -0.90 -8.82 -18.70
CA ASP A 61 -0.57 -7.42 -18.95
C ASP A 61 -0.36 -6.63 -17.62
N GLY A 62 0.12 -5.39 -17.72
CA GLY A 62 0.38 -4.59 -16.53
C GLY A 62 -0.88 -4.28 -15.70
N ILE A 63 -2.05 -4.19 -16.35
CA ILE A 63 -3.32 -3.97 -15.64
C ILE A 63 -3.76 -5.22 -14.87
N GLU A 64 -3.53 -6.39 -15.40
CA GLU A 64 -3.82 -7.66 -14.72
C GLU A 64 -2.89 -7.88 -13.52
N ILE A 65 -1.60 -7.54 -13.66
CA ILE A 65 -0.65 -7.53 -12.53
C ILE A 65 -1.12 -6.55 -11.46
N LEU A 66 -1.50 -5.32 -11.83
CA LEU A 66 -2.02 -4.32 -10.90
C LEU A 66 -3.20 -4.86 -10.10
N LYS A 67 -4.19 -5.47 -10.76
CA LYS A 67 -5.36 -6.08 -10.11
C LYS A 67 -4.95 -7.19 -9.13
N THR A 68 -4.06 -8.06 -9.56
CA THR A 68 -3.58 -9.18 -8.73
C THR A 68 -2.86 -8.69 -7.48
N VAL A 69 -1.98 -7.71 -7.61
CA VAL A 69 -1.30 -7.10 -6.46
C VAL A 69 -2.29 -6.41 -5.53
N ARG A 70 -3.27 -5.68 -6.07
CA ARG A 70 -4.29 -5.00 -5.25
C ARG A 70 -5.18 -5.95 -4.46
N ASN A 71 -5.44 -7.13 -4.99
CA ASN A 71 -6.20 -8.16 -4.28
C ASN A 71 -5.41 -8.76 -3.11
N ASN A 72 -4.09 -8.86 -3.24
CA ASN A 72 -3.21 -9.45 -2.24
C ASN A 72 -2.65 -8.43 -1.24
N ASP A 73 -2.20 -7.28 -1.71
CA ASP A 73 -1.66 -6.18 -0.90
C ASP A 73 -2.10 -4.81 -1.44
N LYS A 74 -2.96 -4.14 -0.67
CA LYS A 74 -3.48 -2.82 -1.01
C LYS A 74 -2.50 -1.67 -0.73
N ASN A 75 -1.40 -1.92 -0.04
CA ASN A 75 -0.53 -0.88 0.49
C ASN A 75 0.68 -0.56 -0.40
N ILE A 76 1.12 -1.49 -1.27
CA ILE A 76 2.25 -1.25 -2.16
C ILE A 76 1.86 -0.20 -3.22
N PRO A 77 2.51 0.96 -3.30
CA PRO A 77 2.26 1.91 -4.37
C PRO A 77 2.73 1.35 -5.72
N ILE A 78 1.87 1.48 -6.73
CA ILE A 78 2.16 1.05 -8.10
C ILE A 78 2.08 2.27 -9.00
N VAL A 79 3.19 2.59 -9.65
CA VAL A 79 3.28 3.63 -10.67
C VAL A 79 3.25 2.95 -12.04
N ILE A 80 2.27 3.29 -12.83
CA ILE A 80 2.12 2.76 -14.19
C ILE A 80 2.93 3.61 -15.15
N ILE A 81 3.63 2.97 -16.07
CA ILE A 81 4.29 3.64 -17.21
C ILE A 81 3.71 3.10 -18.52
N SER A 82 3.61 3.93 -19.55
CA SER A 82 3.14 3.48 -20.87
C SER A 82 3.64 4.40 -21.98
N GLY A 83 4.01 3.79 -23.10
CA GLY A 83 4.39 4.51 -24.32
C GLY A 83 3.20 4.94 -25.18
N HIS A 84 2.00 4.49 -24.90
CA HIS A 84 0.78 4.87 -25.58
C HIS A 84 -0.13 5.64 -24.62
N GLY A 85 0.13 6.96 -24.54
CA GLY A 85 -0.62 7.89 -23.68
C GLY A 85 -2.06 8.06 -24.12
N ASN A 86 -2.90 7.10 -23.77
CA ASN A 86 -4.34 7.27 -23.83
C ASN A 86 -4.82 7.65 -22.42
N ILE A 87 -5.38 8.85 -22.29
CA ILE A 87 -5.97 9.35 -21.04
C ILE A 87 -6.94 8.34 -20.43
N GLU A 88 -7.68 7.62 -21.25
CA GLU A 88 -8.63 6.59 -20.80
C GLU A 88 -7.93 5.45 -20.05
N ILE A 89 -6.77 5.01 -20.54
CA ILE A 89 -5.96 3.97 -19.90
C ILE A 89 -5.37 4.47 -18.58
N ALA A 90 -4.88 5.70 -18.56
CA ALA A 90 -4.37 6.33 -17.34
C ALA A 90 -5.44 6.42 -16.25
N VAL A 91 -6.64 6.91 -16.63
CA VAL A 91 -7.79 7.00 -15.72
C VAL A 91 -8.23 5.61 -15.24
N ALA A 92 -8.26 4.61 -16.14
CA ALA A 92 -8.62 3.24 -15.79
C ALA A 92 -7.61 2.64 -14.79
N ALA A 93 -6.32 2.84 -15.00
CA ALA A 93 -5.27 2.36 -14.10
C ALA A 93 -5.39 2.99 -12.70
N VAL A 94 -5.59 4.29 -12.60
CA VAL A 94 -5.78 4.99 -11.31
C VAL A 94 -7.06 4.52 -10.61
N LYS A 95 -8.18 4.34 -11.34
CA LYS A 95 -9.42 3.77 -10.79
C LYS A 95 -9.24 2.35 -10.25
N GLN A 96 -8.33 1.58 -10.83
CA GLN A 96 -8.00 0.22 -10.39
C GLN A 96 -6.97 0.18 -9.26
N GLY A 97 -6.53 1.34 -8.78
CA GLY A 97 -5.67 1.47 -7.62
C GLY A 97 -4.20 1.73 -7.92
N ALA A 98 -3.82 2.10 -9.15
CA ALA A 98 -2.51 2.66 -9.39
C ALA A 98 -2.34 3.96 -8.58
N TYR A 99 -1.14 4.20 -8.09
CA TYR A 99 -0.82 5.43 -7.38
C TYR A 99 -0.75 6.62 -8.34
N ASP A 100 -0.07 6.41 -9.47
CA ASP A 100 0.10 7.43 -10.50
C ASP A 100 0.37 6.77 -11.87
N PHE A 101 0.34 7.58 -12.91
CA PHE A 101 0.60 7.17 -14.29
C PHE A 101 1.64 8.10 -14.91
N LEU A 102 2.62 7.53 -15.61
CA LEU A 102 3.70 8.24 -16.27
C LEU A 102 3.77 7.86 -17.75
N GLU A 103 3.68 8.84 -18.64
CA GLU A 103 3.78 8.61 -20.08
C GLU A 103 5.21 8.59 -20.57
N LYS A 104 5.57 7.61 -21.40
CA LYS A 104 6.85 7.59 -22.13
C LYS A 104 6.76 8.49 -23.38
N PRO A 105 7.77 9.30 -23.69
CA PRO A 105 9.02 9.50 -22.96
C PRO A 105 8.86 10.44 -21.75
N PHE A 106 9.38 10.04 -20.59
CA PHE A 106 9.42 10.85 -19.38
C PHE A 106 10.84 11.35 -19.10
N ASN A 107 10.96 12.45 -18.37
CA ASN A 107 12.25 12.90 -17.90
C ASN A 107 12.59 12.32 -16.51
N THR A 108 13.88 12.31 -16.18
CA THR A 108 14.38 11.76 -14.91
C THR A 108 13.77 12.44 -13.69
N ASP A 109 13.64 13.75 -13.71
CA ASP A 109 13.10 14.51 -12.57
C ASP A 109 11.64 14.17 -12.31
N GLN A 110 10.86 14.00 -13.37
CA GLN A 110 9.45 13.59 -13.27
C GLN A 110 9.31 12.20 -12.65
N LEU A 111 10.12 11.25 -13.08
CA LEU A 111 10.15 9.90 -12.52
C LEU A 111 10.49 9.93 -11.02
N ILE A 112 11.56 10.63 -10.64
CA ILE A 112 12.04 10.73 -9.26
C ILE A 112 10.98 11.38 -8.36
N VAL A 113 10.35 12.47 -8.80
CA VAL A 113 9.29 13.17 -8.03
C VAL A 113 8.12 12.24 -7.75
N VAL A 114 7.64 11.52 -8.76
CA VAL A 114 6.51 10.59 -8.60
C VAL A 114 6.87 9.47 -7.61
N ILE A 115 8.06 8.89 -7.74
CA ILE A 115 8.51 7.81 -6.86
C ILE A 115 8.67 8.27 -5.42
N LYS A 116 9.31 9.42 -5.17
CA LYS A 116 9.47 9.98 -3.82
C LYS A 116 8.12 10.23 -3.15
N ARG A 117 7.16 10.81 -3.87
CA ARG A 117 5.79 11.01 -3.37
C ARG A 117 5.06 9.70 -3.08
N ALA A 118 5.19 8.72 -3.96
CA ALA A 118 4.55 7.42 -3.78
C ALA A 118 5.08 6.67 -2.55
N LEU A 119 6.39 6.66 -2.35
CA LEU A 119 7.03 6.04 -1.19
C LEU A 119 6.67 6.75 0.11
N GLU A 120 6.66 8.09 0.12
CA GLU A 120 6.27 8.87 1.29
C GLU A 120 4.81 8.63 1.68
N ALA A 121 3.89 8.67 0.71
CA ALA A 121 2.48 8.38 0.94
C ALA A 121 2.26 6.96 1.50
N SER A 122 3.01 5.97 0.98
CA SER A 122 2.97 4.59 1.48
C SER A 122 3.48 4.49 2.92
N ARG A 123 4.60 5.15 3.23
CA ARG A 123 5.15 5.20 4.59
C ARG A 123 4.16 5.79 5.58
N LEU A 124 3.58 6.94 5.28
CA LEU A 124 2.59 7.59 6.14
C LEU A 124 1.35 6.71 6.36
N ARG A 125 0.87 6.01 5.34
CA ARG A 125 -0.26 5.06 5.49
C ARG A 125 0.07 3.92 6.43
N ARG A 126 1.30 3.35 6.36
CA ARG A 126 1.76 2.30 7.27
C ARG A 126 1.85 2.82 8.71
N GLU A 127 2.44 3.99 8.92
CA GLU A 127 2.54 4.63 10.24
C GLU A 127 1.16 4.85 10.88
N ILE A 128 0.19 5.37 10.10
CA ILE A 128 -1.19 5.55 10.58
C ILE A 128 -1.85 4.20 10.93
N ALA A 129 -1.63 3.16 10.12
CA ALA A 129 -2.19 1.84 10.36
C ALA A 129 -1.61 1.21 11.64
N ASP A 130 -0.31 1.39 11.89
CA ASP A 130 0.38 0.89 13.08
C ASP A 130 -0.08 1.63 14.34
N LEU A 131 -0.24 2.96 14.29
CA LEU A 131 -0.78 3.75 15.40
C LEU A 131 -2.20 3.32 15.77
N ARG A 132 -3.08 3.14 14.78
CA ARG A 132 -4.46 2.66 15.01
C ARG A 132 -4.48 1.25 15.61
N ARG A 133 -3.55 0.38 15.20
CA ARG A 133 -3.42 -0.96 15.78
C ARG A 133 -2.97 -0.90 17.24
N SER A 134 -2.03 -0.02 17.57
CA SER A 134 -1.57 0.19 18.95
C SER A 134 -2.69 0.69 19.86
N GLU A 135 -3.47 1.68 19.42
CA GLU A 135 -4.62 2.20 20.16
C GLU A 135 -5.69 1.12 20.41
N LEU A 136 -5.96 0.27 19.40
CA LEU A 136 -6.91 -0.84 19.56
C LEU A 136 -6.41 -1.89 20.55
N ILE A 137 -5.11 -2.17 20.56
CA ILE A 137 -4.50 -3.11 21.53
C ILE A 137 -4.58 -2.54 22.94
N GLU A 138 -4.22 -1.26 23.13
CA GLU A 138 -4.32 -0.59 24.42
C GLU A 138 -5.76 -0.54 24.93
N SER A 139 -6.73 -0.19 24.08
CA SER A 139 -8.14 -0.15 24.47
C SER A 139 -8.67 -1.55 24.83
N ASN A 140 -8.25 -2.59 24.11
CA ASN A 140 -8.61 -3.98 24.44
C ASN A 140 -7.91 -4.49 25.71
N MET A 141 -6.67 -4.09 25.97
CA MET A 141 -5.96 -4.42 27.21
C MET A 141 -6.60 -3.74 28.42
N ILE A 142 -7.01 -2.48 28.31
CA ILE A 142 -7.74 -1.74 29.34
C ILE A 142 -9.12 -2.35 29.56
N GLY A 143 -9.83 -2.74 28.48
CA GLY A 143 -11.14 -3.37 28.55
C GLY A 143 -11.16 -4.78 29.12
N ASN A 144 -10.04 -5.50 29.08
CA ASN A 144 -9.90 -6.88 29.56
C ASN A 144 -9.09 -7.01 30.87
N SER A 145 -8.62 -5.90 31.46
CA SER A 145 -7.97 -5.99 32.75
C SER A 145 -8.98 -6.41 33.83
N SER A 146 -8.58 -7.33 34.72
CA SER A 146 -9.42 -7.77 35.85
C SER A 146 -9.87 -6.58 36.73
N SER A 147 -9.06 -5.53 36.82
CA SER A 147 -9.36 -4.28 37.50
C SER A 147 -10.51 -3.51 36.84
N PHE A 148 -10.55 -3.43 35.50
CA PHE A 148 -11.61 -2.76 34.77
C PHE A 148 -12.96 -3.53 34.86
N ASN A 149 -12.91 -4.84 34.77
CA ASN A 149 -14.09 -5.71 34.95
C ASN A 149 -14.65 -5.62 36.37
N ASN A 150 -13.78 -5.54 37.39
CA ASN A 150 -14.19 -5.30 38.77
C ASN A 150 -14.82 -3.91 38.96
N LEU A 151 -14.25 -2.86 38.35
CA LEU A 151 -14.79 -1.51 38.42
C LEU A 151 -16.17 -1.43 37.74
N LYS A 152 -16.34 -2.05 36.57
CA LYS A 152 -17.61 -2.13 35.87
C LYS A 152 -18.66 -2.88 36.70
N SER A 153 -18.31 -4.02 37.31
CA SER A 153 -19.18 -4.78 38.19
C SER A 153 -19.60 -3.98 39.43
N GLN A 154 -18.71 -3.15 39.99
CA GLN A 154 -19.03 -2.26 41.12
C GLN A 154 -19.97 -1.13 40.70
N LEU A 155 -19.77 -0.53 39.52
CA LEU A 155 -20.65 0.51 38.98
C LEU A 155 -22.05 -0.04 38.71
N ASP A 156 -22.20 -1.23 38.16
CA ASP A 156 -23.49 -1.88 37.91
C ASP A 156 -24.24 -2.13 39.24
N LYS A 157 -23.54 -2.52 40.31
CA LYS A 157 -24.13 -2.69 41.63
C LYS A 157 -24.59 -1.36 42.25
N VAL A 158 -23.82 -0.29 42.07
CA VAL A 158 -24.21 1.04 42.57
C VAL A 158 -25.41 1.59 41.82
N CYS A 159 -25.49 1.40 40.49
CA CYS A 159 -26.65 1.79 39.68
C CYS A 159 -27.92 1.05 40.09
N LEU A 160 -27.84 -0.24 40.42
CA LEU A 160 -28.98 -1.04 40.88
C LEU A 160 -29.48 -0.60 42.26
N LEU A 161 -28.58 -0.23 43.17
CA LEU A 161 -28.95 0.30 44.49
C LEU A 161 -29.63 1.67 44.40
N TYR A 162 -29.17 2.54 43.50
CA TYR A 162 -29.74 3.89 43.32
C TYR A 162 -31.13 3.87 42.67
N THR A 163 -31.44 2.87 41.85
CA THR A 163 -32.78 2.69 41.26
C THR A 163 -33.75 2.02 42.21
N SER A 164 -33.28 1.28 43.22
CA SER A 164 -34.10 0.66 44.22
C SER A 164 -34.58 1.65 45.28
N ASP A 165 -33.75 2.63 45.70
CA ASP A 165 -34.12 3.66 46.66
C ASP A 165 -35.09 4.71 46.11
N ALA A 166 -35.16 4.89 44.81
CA ALA A 166 -36.11 5.83 44.17
C ALA A 166 -37.52 5.26 44.02
N ALA A 167 -37.74 3.94 44.30
CA ALA A 167 -39.04 3.29 44.21
C ALA A 167 -39.79 3.22 45.54
N ASP A 168 -39.14 3.56 46.66
CA ASP A 168 -39.76 3.42 48.03
C ASP A 168 -40.27 4.73 48.61
N ASP A 169 -40.33 5.81 47.86
CA ASP A 169 -40.81 7.12 48.30
C ASP A 169 -42.20 7.40 47.68
N LYS A 170 -43.17 6.56 48.06
CA LYS A 170 -44.62 6.85 47.91
C LYS A 170 -45.38 6.37 49.13
#